data_e9c0c39705e326cfb6114f4dafeeace1
#
_entry.id   e9c0c39705e326cfb6114f4dafeeace1
#
_cell.length_a   1.000
_cell.length_b   1.000
_cell.length_c   1.000
_cell.angle_alpha   90.00
_cell.angle_beta   90.00
_cell.angle_gamma   90.00
#
_symmetry.space_group_name_H-M   'P 1'
#
loop_
_entity.id
_entity.type
_entity.pdbx_description
1 polymer ?
#
loop_
_entity_poly.entity_id
_entity_poly.type
_entity_poly.pdbx_seq_one_letter_code
_entity_poly.pdbx_strand_id
1 'polypeptide(L)'
;MEELAKDLMEELNCETVFTIPIFGGIDVSESVVVTWIIMAVLVLVAIILTRNMKIDHISKRQAIAETIVTKLTGMVEDMIGPEGKAYVPYLTTVLLYIGVSNIIGLFGFKSPTKDLNVTIALAVMSIVLVEAAGIYHLGVKKWLHKFVEPIAIVTPINILEVFTRPLSLCMRLFGNVLGAFVIMELIKMVVPVVLPAVFSLYFDLFDGLLQAYVFVFLTSLYISEEIEQ
;
A
#
# COMPACT_ATOMS: atom_id res chain seq x y z
N MET A 1 -17.81 6.22 26.99
CA MET A 1 -17.89 4.99 26.17
C MET A 1 -18.79 5.18 24.96
N GLU A 2 -20.04 5.65 25.13
CA GLU A 2 -20.91 5.96 23.99
C GLU A 2 -20.42 7.15 23.15
N GLU A 3 -19.87 8.16 23.77
CA GLU A 3 -19.27 9.33 23.11
C GLU A 3 -18.04 8.92 22.30
N LEU A 4 -17.15 8.10 22.86
CA LEU A 4 -16.01 7.54 22.14
C LEU A 4 -16.41 6.67 20.95
N ALA A 5 -17.43 5.85 21.10
CA ALA A 5 -17.95 5.02 20.00
C ALA A 5 -18.57 5.87 18.89
N LYS A 6 -19.17 7.00 19.24
CA LYS A 6 -19.75 7.95 18.28
C LYS A 6 -18.65 8.70 17.54
N ASP A 7 -17.64 9.21 18.24
CA ASP A 7 -16.51 9.90 17.63
C ASP A 7 -15.69 8.95 16.73
N LEU A 8 -15.50 7.69 17.16
CA LEU A 8 -14.88 6.66 16.36
C LEU A 8 -15.69 6.33 15.10
N MET A 9 -17.02 6.25 15.19
CA MET A 9 -17.86 6.02 14.01
C MET A 9 -17.87 7.22 13.06
N GLU A 10 -17.83 8.44 13.58
CA GLU A 10 -17.81 9.66 12.78
C GLU A 10 -16.50 9.83 12.02
N GLU A 11 -15.36 9.49 12.63
CA GLU A 11 -14.06 9.52 11.96
C GLU A 11 -13.80 8.32 11.03
N LEU A 12 -14.43 7.18 11.26
CA LEU A 12 -14.40 6.03 10.36
C LEU A 12 -15.32 6.21 9.14
N ASN A 13 -16.35 7.05 9.27
CA ASN A 13 -17.16 7.44 8.13
C ASN A 13 -16.37 8.42 7.26
N CYS A 14 -16.00 7.95 6.08
CA CYS A 14 -15.37 8.79 5.06
C CYS A 14 -16.41 9.80 4.58
N GLU A 15 -16.21 11.09 4.91
CA GLU A 15 -17.05 12.16 4.40
C GLU A 15 -16.99 12.22 2.87
N THR A 16 -18.14 12.32 2.22
CA THR A 16 -18.22 12.52 0.78
C THR A 16 -17.91 13.99 0.46
N VAL A 17 -16.86 14.22 -0.32
CA VAL A 17 -16.47 15.59 -0.71
C VAL A 17 -17.32 16.09 -1.87
N PHE A 18 -17.56 15.25 -2.86
CA PHE A 18 -18.45 15.53 -4.01
C PHE A 18 -18.92 14.24 -4.65
N THR A 19 -20.06 14.34 -5.34
CA THR A 19 -20.65 13.22 -6.09
C THR A 19 -20.49 13.48 -7.59
N ILE A 20 -19.87 12.54 -8.31
CA ILE A 20 -19.76 12.61 -9.77
C ILE A 20 -21.05 12.07 -10.37
N PRO A 21 -21.79 12.85 -11.18
CA PRO A 21 -23.07 12.43 -11.76
C PRO A 21 -22.90 11.48 -12.94
N ILE A 22 -22.17 10.37 -12.74
CA ILE A 22 -21.96 9.31 -13.74
C ILE A 22 -22.56 8.03 -13.18
N PHE A 23 -23.32 7.29 -13.98
CA PHE A 23 -23.95 5.99 -13.62
C PHE A 23 -24.80 5.99 -12.32
N GLY A 24 -25.47 7.08 -11.99
CA GLY A 24 -26.35 7.15 -10.81
C GLY A 24 -25.74 7.87 -9.60
N GLY A 25 -24.58 8.50 -9.77
CA GLY A 25 -23.85 9.24 -8.73
C GLY A 25 -22.82 8.35 -8.01
N ILE A 26 -21.55 8.64 -8.24
CA ILE A 26 -20.44 8.02 -7.51
C ILE A 26 -19.97 9.02 -6.47
N ASP A 27 -20.12 8.66 -5.20
CA ASP A 27 -19.66 9.47 -4.08
C ASP A 27 -18.14 9.36 -3.97
N VAL A 28 -17.45 10.49 -4.04
CA VAL A 28 -15.99 10.58 -3.88
C VAL A 28 -15.70 10.92 -2.43
N SER A 29 -15.07 9.98 -1.72
CA SER A 29 -14.65 10.16 -0.34
C SER A 29 -13.41 11.07 -0.23
N GLU A 30 -13.23 11.69 0.93
CA GLU A 30 -12.05 12.48 1.26
C GLU A 30 -10.75 11.68 1.03
N SER A 31 -10.76 10.39 1.36
CA SER A 31 -9.62 9.46 1.19
C SER A 31 -9.18 9.35 -0.27
N VAL A 32 -10.12 9.35 -1.21
CA VAL A 32 -9.82 9.31 -2.65
C VAL A 32 -9.20 10.63 -3.11
N VAL A 33 -9.70 11.76 -2.63
CA VAL A 33 -9.13 13.09 -2.95
C VAL A 33 -7.70 13.20 -2.43
N VAL A 34 -7.46 12.79 -1.19
CA VAL A 34 -6.10 12.76 -0.61
C VAL A 34 -5.20 11.81 -1.39
N THR A 35 -5.69 10.66 -1.83
CA THR A 35 -4.95 9.74 -2.73
C THR A 35 -4.51 10.46 -4.02
N TRP A 36 -5.40 11.19 -4.67
CA TRP A 36 -5.06 11.95 -5.89
C TRP A 36 -4.03 13.03 -5.62
N ILE A 37 -4.13 13.74 -4.49
CA ILE A 37 -3.14 14.74 -4.08
C ILE A 37 -1.76 14.08 -3.87
N ILE A 38 -1.70 12.95 -3.16
CA ILE A 38 -0.45 12.21 -2.95
C ILE A 38 0.16 11.78 -4.28
N MET A 39 -0.63 11.20 -5.19
CA MET A 39 -0.16 10.80 -6.51
C MET A 39 0.36 11.99 -7.31
N ALA A 40 -0.37 13.10 -7.33
CA ALA A 40 0.05 14.32 -8.01
C ALA A 40 1.36 14.87 -7.44
N VAL A 41 1.51 14.91 -6.11
CA VAL A 41 2.74 15.34 -5.43
C VAL A 41 3.90 14.42 -5.76
N LEU A 42 3.73 13.08 -5.71
CA LEU A 42 4.78 12.13 -6.05
C LEU A 42 5.24 12.27 -7.50
N VAL A 43 4.31 12.42 -8.44
CA VAL A 43 4.62 12.66 -9.86
C VAL A 43 5.35 13.99 -10.04
N LEU A 44 4.89 15.06 -9.39
CA LEU A 44 5.52 16.38 -9.48
C LEU A 44 6.94 16.34 -8.90
N VAL A 45 7.14 15.71 -7.75
CA VAL A 45 8.48 15.51 -7.15
C VAL A 45 9.37 14.69 -8.09
N ALA A 46 8.87 13.62 -8.68
CA ALA A 46 9.62 12.81 -9.65
C ALA A 46 10.04 13.66 -10.87
N ILE A 47 9.13 14.46 -11.44
CA ILE A 47 9.44 15.36 -12.56
C ILE A 47 10.50 16.39 -12.17
N ILE A 48 10.38 17.01 -10.99
CA ILE A 48 11.35 18.03 -10.53
C ILE A 48 12.75 17.42 -10.32
N LEU A 49 12.80 16.21 -9.74
CA LEU A 49 14.06 15.52 -9.45
C LEU A 49 14.73 15.00 -10.73
N THR A 50 13.95 14.54 -11.71
CA THR A 50 14.46 13.97 -12.97
C THR A 50 14.72 15.04 -14.04
N ARG A 51 14.29 16.29 -13.82
CA ARG A 51 14.49 17.36 -14.78
C ARG A 51 15.98 17.74 -14.89
N ASN A 52 16.50 17.77 -16.11
CA ASN A 52 17.90 18.12 -16.45
C ASN A 52 18.96 17.17 -15.84
N MET A 53 18.71 15.87 -15.84
CA MET A 53 19.73 14.88 -15.52
C MET A 53 20.89 14.96 -16.52
N LYS A 54 22.13 14.94 -16.02
CA LYS A 54 23.35 15.01 -16.80
C LYS A 54 24.25 13.82 -16.44
N ILE A 55 24.94 13.30 -17.45
CA ILE A 55 25.93 12.21 -17.26
C ILE A 55 27.22 12.80 -16.68
N ASP A 56 27.64 13.95 -17.20
CA ASP A 56 28.80 14.68 -16.68
C ASP A 56 28.36 15.83 -15.77
N HIS A 57 29.06 16.05 -14.67
CA HIS A 57 28.75 17.05 -13.63
C HIS A 57 27.39 16.82 -12.94
N ILE A 58 27.27 15.67 -12.26
CA ILE A 58 26.09 15.29 -11.49
C ILE A 58 25.74 16.34 -10.44
N SER A 59 24.54 16.87 -10.49
CA SER A 59 24.06 17.82 -9.50
C SER A 59 23.75 17.13 -8.16
N LYS A 60 23.88 17.84 -7.04
CA LYS A 60 23.53 17.28 -5.70
C LYS A 60 22.10 16.75 -5.64
N ARG A 61 21.15 17.38 -6.35
CA ARG A 61 19.75 16.90 -6.45
C ARG A 61 19.66 15.56 -7.14
N GLN A 62 20.37 15.40 -8.27
CA GLN A 62 20.41 14.15 -9.02
C GLN A 62 21.04 13.05 -8.19
N ALA A 63 22.16 13.30 -7.51
CA ALA A 63 22.82 12.32 -6.65
C ALA A 63 21.92 11.82 -5.51
N ILE A 64 21.14 12.73 -4.88
CA ILE A 64 20.17 12.36 -3.85
C ILE A 64 19.05 11.50 -4.45
N ALA A 65 18.47 11.92 -5.58
CA ALA A 65 17.39 11.18 -6.24
C ALA A 65 17.85 9.78 -6.66
N GLU A 66 19.00 9.66 -7.32
CA GLU A 66 19.61 8.39 -7.72
C GLU A 66 19.90 7.50 -6.50
N THR A 67 20.42 8.06 -5.41
CA THR A 67 20.70 7.29 -4.19
C THR A 67 19.40 6.73 -3.57
N ILE A 68 18.33 7.53 -3.49
CA ILE A 68 17.05 7.10 -2.95
C ILE A 68 16.44 6.00 -3.85
N VAL A 69 16.36 6.26 -5.15
CA VAL A 69 15.78 5.29 -6.09
C VAL A 69 16.59 3.99 -6.10
N THR A 70 17.92 4.06 -6.18
CA THR A 70 18.78 2.87 -6.18
C THR A 70 18.65 2.06 -4.88
N LYS A 71 18.54 2.72 -3.72
CA LYS A 71 18.33 2.01 -2.45
C LYS A 71 16.96 1.34 -2.37
N LEU A 72 15.91 2.03 -2.80
CA LEU A 72 14.55 1.49 -2.77
C LEU A 72 14.38 0.36 -3.78
N THR A 73 14.87 0.53 -5.00
CA THR A 73 14.82 -0.52 -6.03
C THR A 73 15.68 -1.71 -5.65
N GLY A 74 16.90 -1.48 -5.12
CA GLY A 74 17.76 -2.55 -4.63
C GLY A 74 17.10 -3.37 -3.51
N MET A 75 16.46 -2.69 -2.55
CA MET A 75 15.72 -3.37 -1.49
C MET A 75 14.56 -4.24 -2.05
N VAL A 76 13.84 -3.74 -3.05
CA VAL A 76 12.76 -4.51 -3.69
C VAL A 76 13.31 -5.64 -4.56
N GLU A 77 14.44 -5.44 -5.25
CA GLU A 77 15.13 -6.50 -6.01
C GLU A 77 15.57 -7.65 -5.11
N ASP A 78 16.10 -7.33 -3.92
CA ASP A 78 16.51 -8.34 -2.93
C ASP A 78 15.31 -9.14 -2.39
N MET A 79 14.10 -8.56 -2.36
CA MET A 79 12.87 -9.24 -1.94
C MET A 79 12.31 -10.18 -3.00
N ILE A 80 12.33 -9.77 -4.26
CA ILE A 80 11.64 -10.48 -5.35
C ILE A 80 12.56 -11.48 -6.07
N GLY A 81 13.87 -11.32 -5.93
CA GLY A 81 14.86 -12.16 -6.62
C GLY A 81 15.05 -11.82 -8.10
N PRO A 82 15.95 -12.57 -8.78
CA PRO A 82 16.39 -12.24 -10.13
C PRO A 82 15.30 -12.40 -11.21
N GLU A 83 14.36 -13.30 -11.00
CA GLU A 83 13.32 -13.61 -11.99
C GLU A 83 12.19 -12.58 -12.00
N GLY A 84 11.97 -11.89 -10.87
CA GLY A 84 10.94 -10.89 -10.69
C GLY A 84 11.33 -9.45 -11.04
N LYS A 85 12.50 -9.20 -11.65
CA LYS A 85 13.02 -7.84 -11.95
C LYS A 85 12.06 -6.95 -12.73
N ALA A 86 11.22 -7.52 -13.57
CA ALA A 86 10.22 -6.77 -14.33
C ALA A 86 9.18 -6.06 -13.45
N TYR A 87 8.94 -6.57 -12.23
CA TYR A 87 7.94 -6.06 -11.30
C TYR A 87 8.50 -5.03 -10.29
N VAL A 88 9.82 -4.88 -10.22
CA VAL A 88 10.50 -3.96 -9.30
C VAL A 88 10.00 -2.51 -9.41
N PRO A 89 9.82 -1.91 -10.60
CA PRO A 89 9.33 -0.53 -10.71
C PRO A 89 7.93 -0.34 -10.12
N TYR A 90 7.05 -1.33 -10.33
CA TYR A 90 5.69 -1.31 -9.77
C TYR A 90 5.73 -1.40 -8.25
N LEU A 91 6.44 -2.40 -7.71
CA LEU A 91 6.55 -2.62 -6.27
C LEU A 91 7.19 -1.42 -5.54
N THR A 92 8.22 -0.81 -6.15
CA THR A 92 8.84 0.41 -5.62
C THR A 92 7.85 1.59 -5.60
N THR A 93 7.02 1.71 -6.63
CA THR A 93 5.98 2.76 -6.69
C THR A 93 4.93 2.55 -5.61
N VAL A 94 4.47 1.32 -5.40
CA VAL A 94 3.52 0.97 -4.34
C VAL A 94 4.13 1.22 -2.96
N LEU A 95 5.41 0.87 -2.76
CA LEU A 95 6.14 1.15 -1.52
C LEU A 95 6.15 2.64 -1.20
N LEU A 96 6.49 3.48 -2.18
CA LEU A 96 6.50 4.93 -2.02
C LEU A 96 5.10 5.47 -1.75
N TYR A 97 4.10 5.00 -2.47
CA TYR A 97 2.72 5.45 -2.31
C TYR A 97 2.18 5.13 -0.89
N ILE A 98 2.30 3.87 -0.44
CA ILE A 98 1.83 3.47 0.90
C ILE A 98 2.64 4.18 1.98
N GLY A 99 3.96 4.28 1.82
CA GLY A 99 4.83 4.99 2.76
C GLY A 99 4.42 6.45 2.94
N VAL A 100 4.23 7.19 1.85
CA VAL A 100 3.78 8.60 1.90
C VAL A 100 2.36 8.70 2.43
N SER A 101 1.45 7.79 2.05
CA SER A 101 0.07 7.75 2.53
C SER A 101 -0.03 7.55 4.05
N ASN A 102 0.90 6.80 4.64
CA ASN A 102 0.93 6.60 6.09
C ASN A 102 1.56 7.79 6.82
N ILE A 103 2.63 8.38 6.24
CA ILE A 103 3.31 9.54 6.83
C ILE A 103 2.44 10.81 6.78
N ILE A 104 1.51 10.93 5.83
CA ILE A 104 0.69 12.15 5.67
C ILE A 104 -0.18 12.44 6.89
N GLY A 105 -0.45 11.43 7.72
CA GLY A 105 -1.11 11.56 9.02
C GLY A 105 -0.39 12.52 9.98
N LEU A 106 0.94 12.56 9.95
CA LEU A 106 1.74 13.51 10.74
C LEU A 106 1.47 14.98 10.39
N PHE A 107 1.02 15.26 9.17
CA PHE A 107 0.68 16.60 8.71
C PHE A 107 -0.77 17.02 9.00
N GLY A 108 -1.51 16.16 9.72
CA GLY A 108 -2.91 16.42 10.08
C GLY A 108 -3.94 16.08 9.00
N PHE A 109 -3.52 15.44 7.90
CA PHE A 109 -4.46 14.92 6.89
C PHE A 109 -4.90 13.51 7.25
N LYS A 110 -6.13 13.17 6.91
CA LYS A 110 -6.61 11.78 7.06
C LYS A 110 -5.83 10.88 6.10
N SER A 111 -5.14 9.87 6.65
CA SER A 111 -4.43 8.90 5.83
C SER A 111 -5.40 8.11 4.95
N PRO A 112 -5.17 8.00 3.63
CA PRO A 112 -6.01 7.20 2.73
C PRO A 112 -6.13 5.73 3.15
N THR A 113 -5.13 5.20 3.82
CA THR A 113 -5.09 3.80 4.29
C THR A 113 -6.05 3.51 5.47
N LYS A 114 -6.66 4.56 6.07
CA LYS A 114 -7.79 4.42 7.01
C LYS A 114 -9.10 4.01 6.31
N ASP A 115 -9.21 4.23 5.00
CA ASP A 115 -10.37 3.85 4.22
C ASP A 115 -10.24 2.41 3.73
N LEU A 116 -11.19 1.57 4.13
CA LEU A 116 -11.22 0.16 3.72
C LEU A 116 -11.31 0.01 2.20
N ASN A 117 -12.01 0.90 1.50
CA ASN A 117 -12.12 0.84 0.05
C ASN A 117 -10.77 1.04 -0.65
N VAL A 118 -9.95 1.96 -0.14
CA VAL A 118 -8.59 2.22 -0.67
C VAL A 118 -7.69 1.00 -0.43
N THR A 119 -7.75 0.41 0.77
CA THR A 119 -6.93 -0.76 1.09
C THR A 119 -7.38 -2.01 0.32
N ILE A 120 -8.68 -2.20 0.10
CA ILE A 120 -9.20 -3.25 -0.79
C ILE A 120 -8.71 -3.03 -2.23
N ALA A 121 -8.79 -1.80 -2.74
CA ALA A 121 -8.33 -1.50 -4.10
C ALA A 121 -6.82 -1.81 -4.29
N LEU A 122 -5.98 -1.45 -3.31
CA LEU A 122 -4.56 -1.78 -3.32
C LEU A 122 -4.30 -3.30 -3.28
N ALA A 123 -5.03 -4.01 -2.42
CA ALA A 123 -4.90 -5.46 -2.30
C ALA A 123 -5.36 -6.18 -3.58
N VAL A 124 -6.48 -5.77 -4.16
CA VAL A 124 -6.99 -6.31 -5.42
C VAL A 124 -6.02 -6.02 -6.57
N MET A 125 -5.50 -4.81 -6.66
CA MET A 125 -4.50 -4.46 -7.68
C MET A 125 -3.24 -5.33 -7.56
N SER A 126 -2.78 -5.59 -6.33
CA SER A 126 -1.61 -6.44 -6.08
C SER A 126 -1.87 -7.88 -6.46
N ILE A 127 -3.03 -8.48 -6.11
CA ILE A 127 -3.32 -9.87 -6.45
C ILE A 127 -3.54 -10.05 -7.96
N VAL A 128 -4.17 -9.08 -8.64
CA VAL A 128 -4.30 -9.11 -10.10
C VAL A 128 -2.91 -9.14 -10.76
N LEU A 129 -1.95 -8.39 -10.22
CA LEU A 129 -0.58 -8.43 -10.72
C LEU A 129 0.10 -9.79 -10.45
N VAL A 130 -0.10 -10.37 -9.27
CA VAL A 130 0.43 -11.68 -8.88
C VAL A 130 -0.08 -12.75 -9.84
N GLU A 131 -1.40 -12.81 -10.05
CA GLU A 131 -2.03 -13.79 -10.97
C GLU A 131 -1.62 -13.55 -12.43
N ALA A 132 -1.51 -12.28 -12.85
CA ALA A 132 -1.02 -11.93 -14.18
C ALA A 132 0.44 -12.37 -14.38
N ALA A 133 1.29 -12.25 -13.35
CA ALA A 133 2.67 -12.74 -13.39
C ALA A 133 2.71 -14.26 -13.57
N GLY A 134 1.91 -15.01 -12.81
CA GLY A 134 1.79 -16.46 -12.96
C GLY A 134 1.34 -16.86 -14.36
N ILE A 135 0.30 -16.22 -14.90
CA ILE A 135 -0.18 -16.48 -16.26
C ILE A 135 0.88 -16.18 -17.32
N TYR A 136 1.64 -15.08 -17.13
CA TYR A 136 2.67 -14.66 -18.10
C TYR A 136 3.86 -15.63 -18.13
N HIS A 137 4.32 -16.10 -16.98
CA HIS A 137 5.49 -16.99 -16.87
C HIS A 137 5.17 -18.46 -17.12
N LEU A 138 4.07 -18.98 -16.57
CA LEU A 138 3.69 -20.40 -16.69
C LEU A 138 2.83 -20.67 -17.92
N GLY A 139 2.11 -19.67 -18.42
CA GLY A 139 1.06 -19.82 -19.42
C GLY A 139 -0.26 -20.37 -18.84
N VAL A 140 -1.37 -19.99 -19.47
CA VAL A 140 -2.74 -20.26 -18.97
C VAL A 140 -3.00 -21.73 -18.62
N LYS A 141 -2.47 -22.67 -19.40
CA LYS A 141 -2.71 -24.10 -19.16
C LYS A 141 -2.05 -24.62 -17.89
N LYS A 142 -0.78 -24.28 -17.65
CA LYS A 142 -0.05 -24.68 -16.45
C LYS A 142 -0.59 -23.96 -15.22
N TRP A 143 -0.91 -22.67 -15.35
CA TRP A 143 -1.53 -21.89 -14.28
C TRP A 143 -2.86 -22.49 -13.81
N LEU A 144 -3.73 -22.94 -14.73
CA LEU A 144 -4.96 -23.69 -14.36
C LEU A 144 -4.67 -25.06 -13.74
N HIS A 145 -3.61 -25.75 -14.21
CA HIS A 145 -3.23 -27.07 -13.69
C HIS A 145 -2.71 -26.99 -12.25
N LYS A 146 -2.05 -25.88 -11.89
CA LYS A 146 -1.58 -25.58 -10.55
C LYS A 146 -2.68 -25.71 -9.48
N PHE A 147 -3.90 -25.30 -9.79
CA PHE A 147 -5.01 -25.39 -8.82
C PHE A 147 -5.36 -26.86 -8.47
N VAL A 148 -5.02 -27.81 -9.33
CA VAL A 148 -5.33 -29.25 -9.14
C VAL A 148 -4.14 -30.01 -8.58
N GLU A 149 -2.93 -29.45 -8.59
CA GLU A 149 -1.72 -30.07 -8.05
C GLU A 149 -1.65 -29.88 -6.51
N PRO A 150 -1.04 -30.83 -5.77
CA PRO A 150 -0.53 -32.15 -6.21
C PRO A 150 -1.65 -33.23 -6.32
N ILE A 151 -2.83 -32.98 -5.75
CA ILE A 151 -3.97 -33.91 -5.74
C ILE A 151 -5.26 -33.11 -5.85
N ALA A 152 -6.20 -33.54 -6.69
CA ALA A 152 -7.48 -32.82 -6.93
C ALA A 152 -8.27 -32.48 -5.65
N ILE A 153 -8.05 -33.19 -4.53
CA ILE A 153 -8.70 -32.92 -3.24
C ILE A 153 -8.23 -31.59 -2.61
N VAL A 154 -7.07 -31.06 -3.01
CA VAL A 154 -6.50 -29.79 -2.52
C VAL A 154 -7.04 -28.58 -3.30
N THR A 155 -7.64 -28.80 -4.46
CA THR A 155 -8.21 -27.73 -5.31
C THR A 155 -9.05 -26.68 -4.53
N PRO A 156 -9.98 -27.04 -3.62
CA PRO A 156 -10.75 -26.05 -2.88
C PRO A 156 -9.87 -25.14 -2.00
N ILE A 157 -8.77 -25.68 -1.46
CA ILE A 157 -7.83 -24.93 -0.61
C ILE A 157 -7.04 -23.95 -1.48
N ASN A 158 -6.52 -24.37 -2.63
CA ASN A 158 -5.80 -23.52 -3.56
C ASN A 158 -6.67 -22.36 -4.09
N ILE A 159 -7.96 -22.64 -4.37
CA ILE A 159 -8.91 -21.58 -4.76
C ILE A 159 -9.15 -20.60 -3.60
N LEU A 160 -9.32 -21.11 -2.37
CA LEU A 160 -9.48 -20.25 -1.19
C LEU A 160 -8.25 -19.34 -0.98
N GLU A 161 -7.06 -19.85 -1.29
CA GLU A 161 -5.82 -19.09 -1.14
C GLU A 161 -5.79 -17.84 -2.01
N VAL A 162 -6.27 -17.88 -3.24
CA VAL A 162 -6.40 -16.72 -4.13
C VAL A 162 -7.27 -15.61 -3.50
N PHE A 163 -8.28 -15.98 -2.72
CA PHE A 163 -9.13 -15.00 -2.02
C PHE A 163 -8.55 -14.54 -0.68
N THR A 164 -7.88 -15.44 0.04
CA THR A 164 -7.33 -15.11 1.37
C THR A 164 -6.07 -14.27 1.29
N ARG A 165 -5.26 -14.38 0.22
CA ARG A 165 -4.07 -13.53 0.00
C ARG A 165 -4.43 -12.04 -0.03
N PRO A 166 -5.34 -11.55 -0.90
CA PRO A 166 -5.71 -10.13 -0.92
C PRO A 166 -6.45 -9.70 0.34
N LEU A 167 -7.28 -10.58 0.92
CA LEU A 167 -7.97 -10.30 2.17
C LEU A 167 -6.96 -10.06 3.30
N SER A 168 -5.94 -10.90 3.41
CA SER A 168 -4.88 -10.75 4.42
C SER A 168 -4.09 -9.46 4.23
N LEU A 169 -3.72 -9.09 2.99
CA LEU A 169 -3.03 -7.84 2.68
C LEU A 169 -3.89 -6.62 3.06
N CYS A 170 -5.15 -6.62 2.66
CA CYS A 170 -6.11 -5.56 2.95
C CYS A 170 -6.31 -5.38 4.46
N MET A 171 -6.66 -6.45 5.17
CA MET A 171 -6.95 -6.43 6.60
C MET A 171 -5.72 -6.06 7.43
N ARG A 172 -4.54 -6.43 7.00
CA ARG A 172 -3.28 -6.05 7.66
C ARG A 172 -3.03 -4.55 7.56
N LEU A 173 -3.15 -3.98 6.35
CA LEU A 173 -2.95 -2.56 6.12
C LEU A 173 -4.01 -1.72 6.86
N PHE A 174 -5.29 -2.06 6.68
CA PHE A 174 -6.41 -1.39 7.33
C PHE A 174 -6.39 -1.55 8.85
N GLY A 175 -6.22 -2.80 9.34
CA GLY A 175 -6.28 -3.10 10.78
C GLY A 175 -5.17 -2.44 11.58
N ASN A 176 -3.98 -2.29 10.99
CA ASN A 176 -2.87 -1.63 11.64
C ASN A 176 -3.14 -0.13 11.82
N VAL A 177 -3.58 0.53 10.74
CA VAL A 177 -3.92 1.97 10.77
C VAL A 177 -5.11 2.25 11.68
N LEU A 178 -6.14 1.39 11.64
CA LEU A 178 -7.30 1.48 12.52
C LEU A 178 -6.91 1.29 13.99
N GLY A 179 -6.07 0.28 14.28
CA GLY A 179 -5.56 0.01 15.62
C GLY A 179 -4.77 1.17 16.21
N ALA A 180 -3.86 1.74 15.41
CA ALA A 180 -3.10 2.93 15.76
C ALA A 180 -4.03 4.11 16.09
N PHE A 181 -5.03 4.35 15.26
CA PHE A 181 -6.02 5.42 15.44
C PHE A 181 -6.79 5.25 16.77
N VAL A 182 -7.34 4.06 17.03
CA VAL A 182 -8.09 3.79 18.28
C VAL A 182 -7.20 4.01 19.52
N ILE A 183 -5.96 3.53 19.48
CA ILE A 183 -5.01 3.71 20.58
C ILE A 183 -4.70 5.19 20.79
N MET A 184 -4.51 5.96 19.70
CA MET A 184 -4.25 7.38 19.76
C MET A 184 -5.40 8.16 20.39
N GLU A 185 -6.65 7.86 20.05
CA GLU A 185 -7.83 8.49 20.66
C GLU A 185 -7.93 8.18 22.16
N LEU A 186 -7.67 6.93 22.56
CA LEU A 186 -7.62 6.57 23.97
C LEU A 186 -6.52 7.32 24.74
N ILE A 187 -5.34 7.50 24.15
CA ILE A 187 -4.22 8.21 24.78
C ILE A 187 -4.56 9.72 24.92
N LYS A 188 -5.18 10.32 23.92
CA LYS A 188 -5.62 11.74 23.97
C LYS A 188 -6.59 12.00 25.12
N MET A 189 -7.45 11.04 25.47
CA MET A 189 -8.35 11.15 26.61
C MET A 189 -7.63 11.19 27.97
N VAL A 190 -6.49 10.51 28.10
CA VAL A 190 -5.73 10.42 29.35
C VAL A 190 -4.73 11.55 29.50
N VAL A 191 -3.97 11.83 28.45
CA VAL A 191 -2.94 12.90 28.43
C VAL A 191 -2.98 13.60 27.07
N PRO A 192 -3.61 14.78 26.95
CA PRO A 192 -4.01 15.33 25.66
C PRO A 192 -2.89 15.88 24.79
N VAL A 193 -1.67 16.12 25.27
CA VAL A 193 -0.66 16.84 24.47
C VAL A 193 0.65 16.07 24.29
N VAL A 194 1.32 15.66 25.35
CA VAL A 194 2.71 15.14 25.26
C VAL A 194 2.76 13.69 24.78
N LEU A 195 1.93 12.83 25.37
CA LEU A 195 1.90 11.42 24.98
C LEU A 195 1.45 11.20 23.53
N PRO A 196 0.35 11.81 23.05
CA PRO A 196 -0.07 11.63 21.66
C PRO A 196 1.01 12.02 20.64
N ALA A 197 1.78 13.09 20.90
CA ALA A 197 2.85 13.51 19.97
C ALA A 197 3.98 12.46 19.86
N VAL A 198 4.35 11.80 20.95
CA VAL A 198 5.37 10.74 20.94
C VAL A 198 4.84 9.49 20.25
N PHE A 199 3.61 9.09 20.57
CA PHE A 199 2.98 7.91 19.96
C PHE A 199 2.62 8.09 18.49
N SER A 200 2.24 9.31 18.07
CA SER A 200 2.01 9.62 16.65
C SER A 200 3.30 9.42 15.84
N LEU A 201 4.45 9.87 16.35
CA LEU A 201 5.73 9.62 15.69
C LEU A 201 6.02 8.12 15.54
N TYR A 202 5.64 7.31 16.54
CA TYR A 202 5.81 5.86 16.47
C TYR A 202 4.83 5.22 15.46
N PHE A 203 3.53 5.50 15.57
CA PHE A 203 2.51 4.86 14.75
C PHE A 203 2.50 5.37 13.30
N ASP A 204 2.57 6.69 13.09
CA ASP A 204 2.46 7.26 11.74
C ASP A 204 3.77 7.11 10.96
N LEU A 205 4.94 7.25 11.62
CA LEU A 205 6.22 7.16 10.93
C LEU A 205 6.77 5.74 10.92
N PHE A 206 7.05 5.15 12.11
CA PHE A 206 7.74 3.87 12.17
C PHE A 206 6.82 2.73 11.71
N ASP A 207 5.66 2.61 12.32
CA ASP A 207 4.70 1.54 11.99
C ASP A 207 4.13 1.71 10.59
N GLY A 208 3.85 2.94 10.17
CA GLY A 208 3.42 3.25 8.81
C GLY A 208 4.43 2.87 7.72
N LEU A 209 5.72 3.13 7.93
CA LEU A 209 6.78 2.71 7.02
C LEU A 209 7.00 1.20 7.04
N LEU A 210 6.97 0.60 8.23
CA LEU A 210 7.08 -0.85 8.39
C LEU A 210 5.93 -1.55 7.66
N GLN A 211 4.71 -1.02 7.73
CA GLN A 211 3.56 -1.56 7.04
C GLN A 211 3.69 -1.47 5.51
N ALA A 212 4.21 -0.35 4.98
CA ALA A 212 4.51 -0.23 3.55
C ALA A 212 5.52 -1.29 3.09
N TYR A 213 6.58 -1.49 3.87
CA TYR A 213 7.59 -2.52 3.63
C TYR A 213 6.98 -3.93 3.62
N VAL A 214 6.20 -4.28 4.66
CA VAL A 214 5.58 -5.61 4.80
C VAL A 214 4.59 -5.89 3.67
N PHE A 215 3.81 -4.89 3.24
CA PHE A 215 2.88 -5.04 2.13
C PHE A 215 3.61 -5.40 0.83
N VAL A 216 4.69 -4.68 0.50
CA VAL A 216 5.50 -4.93 -0.69
C VAL A 216 6.26 -6.23 -0.59
N PHE A 217 6.81 -6.56 0.58
CA PHE A 217 7.50 -7.82 0.84
C PHE A 217 6.59 -9.03 0.59
N LEU A 218 5.36 -9.00 1.11
CA LEU A 218 4.42 -10.10 0.88
C LEU A 218 3.95 -10.17 -0.57
N THR A 219 3.72 -9.03 -1.21
CA THR A 219 3.37 -9.01 -2.63
C THR A 219 4.51 -9.57 -3.48
N SER A 220 5.76 -9.20 -3.18
CA SER A 220 6.93 -9.75 -3.89
C SER A 220 7.10 -11.26 -3.67
N LEU A 221 6.85 -11.73 -2.44
CA LEU A 221 6.89 -13.15 -2.12
C LEU A 221 5.81 -13.93 -2.89
N TYR A 222 4.59 -13.41 -2.99
CA TYR A 222 3.54 -14.03 -3.78
C TYR A 222 3.88 -14.05 -5.28
N ILE A 223 4.50 -12.98 -5.82
CA ILE A 223 4.96 -12.98 -7.21
C ILE A 223 6.06 -14.02 -7.43
N SER A 224 7.06 -14.10 -6.55
CA SER A 224 8.13 -15.11 -6.65
C SER A 224 7.57 -16.52 -6.60
N GLU A 225 6.64 -16.79 -5.69
CA GLU A 225 5.97 -18.09 -5.57
C GLU A 225 5.19 -18.46 -6.84
N GLU A 226 4.57 -17.47 -7.52
CA GLU A 226 3.87 -17.70 -8.77
C GLU A 226 4.80 -17.92 -9.98
N ILE A 227 6.01 -17.36 -9.94
CA ILE A 227 6.97 -17.44 -11.05
C ILE A 227 7.86 -18.69 -10.95
N GLU A 228 8.22 -19.11 -9.73
CA GLU A 228 9.16 -20.24 -9.49
C GLU A 228 8.52 -21.62 -9.64
N GLN A 229 7.21 -21.72 -9.78
CA GLN A 229 6.48 -22.98 -9.99
C GLN A 229 6.35 -23.31 -11.48
#